data_548d26fd3bc25d04d68bcb8184c99546
#
_entry.id   548d26fd3bc25d04d68bcb8184c99546
#
_cell.length_a   1.000
_cell.length_b   1.000
_cell.length_c   1.000
_cell.angle_alpha   90.00
_cell.angle_beta   90.00
_cell.angle_gamma   90.00
#
_symmetry.space_group_name_H-M   'P 1'
#
loop_
_entity.id
_entity.type
_entity.pdbx_description
1 polymer ?
#
loop_
_entity_poly.entity_id
_entity_poly.type
_entity_poly.pdbx_seq_one_letter_code
_entity_poly.pdbx_strand_id
1 'polypeptide(L)'
;MPLVLGLDSSTQSVSAVVLDTDSDSIIHEESVSFGVDLPDYGQPSGFIPGGENGEVHSDPMMWLDALELVFSRLAQSSVEMSDIVAVSGSGQQHGSVYLDEGFVDTVGNLDPRETLKGQILSHLTRQTAPIWMDSSTTVECGEITRALGGDTEVCSRSGSIAIERFTGPQIRRFAKTSYDGWELTGVVHLVSSFMASVVAGKSVAIDHGDGAGMNLLNLASGGWDDELLEATAPGLRAKLPSPEPSATVVGNVSQFFVENHGMNPNCKVVLFSGDNPCSLVGMGASKPGKVVISLGTSDTLFAAMPEPRTDPNGFGHVFGNPMGGFMSLICFLNGSLARERVKDRLGLSWSDFDREGLEQTPVGNLGRGMLPFFGSEITPRVTSSEAVYFGWPKGEREPAAVVRALLEGQFLNMKVSSRWLGVSPETIYLTGGASKNTGIAQTVADVFGVPVSRLSVPGSAALGAAMRAANAVCGISVDSLEAAFCQPDSGSTVQPREGTGKIYEELEQKWVSALHEAFPLLKD
;
A
#
# COMPACT_ATOMS: atom_id res chain seq x y z
N MET A 1 -15.15 21.16 -19.60
CA MET A 1 -14.20 20.02 -19.68
C MET A 1 -14.39 19.23 -18.41
N PRO A 2 -14.68 17.93 -18.45
CA PRO A 2 -14.93 17.18 -17.22
C PRO A 2 -13.61 16.99 -16.45
N LEU A 3 -13.54 17.62 -15.28
CA LEU A 3 -12.45 17.43 -14.34
C LEU A 3 -12.76 16.27 -13.40
N VAL A 4 -11.76 15.53 -12.99
CA VAL A 4 -11.88 14.49 -11.96
C VAL A 4 -10.88 14.71 -10.84
N LEU A 5 -11.31 14.47 -9.60
CA LEU A 5 -10.54 14.69 -8.39
C LEU A 5 -10.16 13.35 -7.76
N GLY A 6 -8.88 13.17 -7.49
CA GLY A 6 -8.36 12.09 -6.66
C GLY A 6 -7.81 12.64 -5.35
N LEU A 7 -8.20 12.04 -4.24
CA LEU A 7 -7.74 12.38 -2.90
C LEU A 7 -6.85 11.26 -2.36
N ASP A 8 -5.92 11.58 -1.45
CA ASP A 8 -5.17 10.59 -0.69
C ASP A 8 -4.98 11.06 0.74
N SER A 9 -5.57 10.34 1.70
CA SER A 9 -5.34 10.54 3.13
C SER A 9 -4.24 9.59 3.60
N SER A 10 -3.01 9.99 3.40
CA SER A 10 -1.81 9.23 3.77
C SER A 10 -1.44 9.42 5.25
N THR A 11 -0.31 8.84 5.67
CA THR A 11 0.13 8.92 7.06
C THR A 11 0.46 10.35 7.50
N GLN A 12 1.03 11.18 6.62
CA GLN A 12 1.56 12.51 6.98
C GLN A 12 0.85 13.68 6.30
N SER A 13 -0.10 13.41 5.41
CA SER A 13 -0.76 14.45 4.62
C SER A 13 -2.10 13.99 4.06
N VAL A 14 -2.92 14.98 3.67
CA VAL A 14 -3.99 14.78 2.69
C VAL A 14 -3.57 15.48 1.40
N SER A 15 -3.58 14.73 0.30
CA SER A 15 -3.19 15.21 -1.03
C SER A 15 -4.34 15.12 -2.01
N ALA A 16 -4.32 15.95 -3.04
CA ALA A 16 -5.30 16.01 -4.10
C ALA A 16 -4.63 16.12 -5.47
N VAL A 17 -5.17 15.41 -6.45
CA VAL A 17 -4.78 15.48 -7.86
C VAL A 17 -6.01 15.75 -8.70
N VAL A 18 -5.96 16.77 -9.56
CA VAL A 18 -7.04 17.10 -10.48
C VAL A 18 -6.60 16.80 -11.91
N LEU A 19 -7.35 15.91 -12.56
CA LEU A 19 -7.14 15.53 -13.95
C LEU A 19 -8.15 16.25 -14.87
N ASP A 20 -7.65 16.76 -15.98
CA ASP A 20 -8.48 17.11 -17.14
C ASP A 20 -8.48 15.92 -18.11
N THR A 21 -9.65 15.31 -18.26
CA THR A 21 -9.83 14.11 -19.07
C THR A 21 -9.93 14.39 -20.58
N ASP A 22 -10.09 15.65 -21.00
CA ASP A 22 -10.10 16.03 -22.42
C ASP A 22 -8.68 16.31 -22.93
N SER A 23 -7.81 16.87 -22.08
CA SER A 23 -6.41 17.18 -22.43
C SER A 23 -5.41 16.11 -21.98
N ASP A 24 -5.88 15.05 -21.32
CA ASP A 24 -5.04 13.98 -20.74
C ASP A 24 -3.90 14.53 -19.87
N SER A 25 -4.22 15.50 -19.00
CA SER A 25 -3.21 16.19 -18.19
C SER A 25 -3.60 16.32 -16.72
N ILE A 26 -2.58 16.30 -15.86
CA ILE A 26 -2.71 16.74 -14.46
C ILE A 26 -2.66 18.26 -14.48
N ILE A 27 -3.77 18.91 -14.08
CA ILE A 27 -3.90 20.38 -14.13
C ILE A 27 -3.60 21.03 -12.77
N HIS A 28 -3.72 20.27 -11.69
CA HIS A 28 -3.40 20.77 -10.36
C HIS A 28 -3.06 19.64 -9.40
N GLU A 29 -2.13 19.92 -8.51
CA GLU A 29 -1.79 19.07 -7.36
C GLU A 29 -1.78 19.95 -6.12
N GLU A 30 -2.34 19.47 -5.02
CA GLU A 30 -2.39 20.16 -3.74
C GLU A 30 -2.07 19.18 -2.60
N SER A 31 -1.51 19.68 -1.51
CA SER A 31 -1.23 18.85 -0.34
C SER A 31 -1.30 19.65 0.94
N VAL A 32 -1.85 19.03 1.98
CA VAL A 32 -1.88 19.52 3.36
C VAL A 32 -1.04 18.59 4.21
N SER A 33 0.11 19.06 4.67
CA SER A 33 1.01 18.33 5.57
C SER A 33 0.58 18.50 7.01
N PHE A 34 0.32 17.41 7.73
CA PHE A 34 -0.15 17.49 9.12
C PHE A 34 0.84 18.21 10.02
N GLY A 35 2.15 17.94 9.89
CA GLY A 35 3.18 18.56 10.73
C GLY A 35 3.40 20.05 10.46
N VAL A 36 3.12 20.51 9.24
CA VAL A 36 3.36 21.90 8.81
C VAL A 36 2.09 22.72 8.88
N ASP A 37 0.99 22.20 8.34
CA ASP A 37 -0.26 22.95 8.16
C ASP A 37 -1.21 22.82 9.36
N LEU A 38 -1.07 21.74 10.17
CA LEU A 38 -1.92 21.45 11.33
C LEU A 38 -1.08 21.19 12.60
N PRO A 39 -0.14 22.08 12.96
CA PRO A 39 0.81 21.86 14.07
C PRO A 39 0.12 21.72 15.45
N ASP A 40 -1.08 22.24 15.61
CA ASP A 40 -1.83 22.24 16.89
C ASP A 40 -2.24 20.81 17.31
N TYR A 41 -2.26 19.84 16.38
CA TYR A 41 -2.47 18.43 16.72
C TYR A 41 -1.27 17.79 17.43
N GLY A 42 -0.08 18.38 17.38
CA GLY A 42 1.13 17.82 17.98
C GLY A 42 1.58 16.49 17.35
N GLN A 43 1.20 16.23 16.11
CA GLN A 43 1.47 14.99 15.37
C GLN A 43 2.31 15.27 14.12
N PRO A 44 3.57 15.70 14.24
CA PRO A 44 4.38 16.13 13.09
C PRO A 44 4.67 15.00 12.09
N SER A 45 4.59 13.75 12.52
CA SER A 45 4.75 12.57 11.68
C SER A 45 3.41 11.91 11.31
N GLY A 46 2.28 12.54 11.61
CA GLY A 46 0.93 12.06 11.32
C GLY A 46 0.36 11.08 12.34
N PHE A 47 1.05 10.87 13.46
CA PHE A 47 0.59 10.03 14.56
C PHE A 47 0.96 10.63 15.92
N ILE A 48 0.24 10.19 16.95
CA ILE A 48 0.41 10.64 18.33
C ILE A 48 1.74 10.09 18.87
N PRO A 49 2.67 10.97 19.33
CA PRO A 49 3.93 10.49 19.88
C PRO A 49 3.75 9.75 21.21
N GLY A 50 4.62 8.79 21.51
CA GLY A 50 4.72 8.17 22.83
C GLY A 50 3.76 7.02 23.09
N GLY A 51 3.24 6.36 22.05
CA GLY A 51 2.46 5.13 22.20
C GLY A 51 3.25 4.04 22.92
N GLU A 52 2.57 3.27 23.78
CA GLU A 52 3.16 2.19 24.58
C GLU A 52 2.88 0.82 23.95
N ASN A 53 3.75 -0.14 24.23
CA ASN A 53 3.56 -1.55 23.82
C ASN A 53 3.31 -1.76 22.32
N GLY A 54 3.87 -0.90 21.49
CA GLY A 54 3.71 -0.97 20.03
C GLY A 54 2.47 -0.25 19.49
N GLU A 55 1.72 0.46 20.33
CA GLU A 55 0.58 1.28 19.89
C GLU A 55 1.06 2.47 19.06
N VAL A 56 0.44 2.64 17.89
CA VAL A 56 0.65 3.80 17.02
C VAL A 56 -0.71 4.24 16.49
N HIS A 57 -1.18 5.37 16.99
CA HIS A 57 -2.51 5.92 16.68
C HIS A 57 -2.40 7.32 16.08
N SER A 58 -3.42 7.70 15.32
CA SER A 58 -3.61 9.06 14.81
C SER A 58 -4.94 9.63 15.34
N ASP A 59 -5.06 10.95 15.29
CA ASP A 59 -6.34 11.65 15.57
C ASP A 59 -7.16 11.71 14.27
N PRO A 60 -8.32 11.04 14.16
CA PRO A 60 -9.12 11.06 12.94
C PRO A 60 -9.69 12.45 12.62
N MET A 61 -9.77 13.34 13.60
CA MET A 61 -10.22 14.72 13.36
C MET A 61 -9.17 15.55 12.62
N MET A 62 -7.90 15.22 12.74
CA MET A 62 -6.83 15.82 11.94
C MET A 62 -7.02 15.56 10.44
N TRP A 63 -7.51 14.38 10.08
CA TRP A 63 -7.82 14.06 8.69
C TRP A 63 -8.96 14.90 8.14
N LEU A 64 -9.99 15.21 8.96
CA LEU A 64 -11.10 16.06 8.56
C LEU A 64 -10.69 17.52 8.39
N ASP A 65 -9.91 18.06 9.33
CA ASP A 65 -9.38 19.43 9.21
C ASP A 65 -8.47 19.54 7.97
N ALA A 66 -7.67 18.52 7.68
CA ALA A 66 -6.86 18.47 6.45
C ALA A 66 -7.72 18.38 5.18
N LEU A 67 -8.82 17.62 5.23
CA LEU A 67 -9.76 17.52 4.11
C LEU A 67 -10.40 18.88 3.81
N GLU A 68 -10.90 19.59 4.82
CA GLU A 68 -11.45 20.94 4.64
C GLU A 68 -10.40 21.90 4.07
N LEU A 69 -9.17 21.83 4.58
CA LEU A 69 -8.08 22.70 4.14
C LEU A 69 -7.66 22.41 2.68
N VAL A 70 -7.57 21.15 2.26
CA VAL A 70 -7.22 20.83 0.88
C VAL A 70 -8.31 21.29 -0.09
N PHE A 71 -9.60 21.11 0.25
CA PHE A 71 -10.70 21.66 -0.56
C PHE A 71 -10.69 23.18 -0.60
N SER A 72 -10.38 23.86 0.51
CA SER A 72 -10.26 25.32 0.56
C SER A 72 -9.13 25.82 -0.34
N ARG A 73 -7.98 25.13 -0.37
CA ARG A 73 -6.85 25.46 -1.25
C ARG A 73 -7.19 25.24 -2.73
N LEU A 74 -7.86 24.13 -3.05
CA LEU A 74 -8.35 23.87 -4.40
C LEU A 74 -9.31 24.96 -4.89
N ALA A 75 -10.28 25.37 -4.07
CA ALA A 75 -11.22 26.41 -4.40
C ALA A 75 -10.57 27.81 -4.55
N GLN A 76 -9.39 28.04 -3.95
CA GLN A 76 -8.62 29.26 -4.11
C GLN A 76 -7.60 29.20 -5.27
N SER A 77 -7.43 28.05 -5.88
CA SER A 77 -6.52 27.83 -7.01
C SER A 77 -7.18 28.22 -8.35
N SER A 78 -6.53 27.86 -9.45
CA SER A 78 -7.10 28.02 -10.80
C SER A 78 -8.09 26.92 -11.21
N VAL A 79 -8.40 25.97 -10.32
CA VAL A 79 -9.33 24.89 -10.60
C VAL A 79 -10.76 25.39 -10.53
N GLU A 80 -11.53 25.19 -11.59
CA GLU A 80 -12.97 25.46 -11.57
C GLU A 80 -13.68 24.28 -10.86
N MET A 81 -13.97 24.43 -9.57
CA MET A 81 -14.56 23.38 -8.73
C MET A 81 -15.89 22.85 -9.26
N SER A 82 -16.66 23.70 -9.93
CA SER A 82 -17.94 23.33 -10.55
C SER A 82 -17.79 22.43 -11.79
N ASP A 83 -16.59 22.33 -12.38
CA ASP A 83 -16.29 21.46 -13.51
C ASP A 83 -15.88 20.03 -13.05
N ILE A 84 -15.64 19.82 -11.75
CA ILE A 84 -15.33 18.50 -11.21
C ILE A 84 -16.59 17.62 -11.22
N VAL A 85 -16.58 16.59 -12.08
CA VAL A 85 -17.73 15.69 -12.28
C VAL A 85 -17.65 14.41 -11.46
N ALA A 86 -16.46 14.04 -10.99
CA ALA A 86 -16.25 12.84 -10.19
C ALA A 86 -15.12 13.03 -9.18
N VAL A 87 -15.24 12.38 -8.02
CA VAL A 87 -14.22 12.27 -6.99
C VAL A 87 -14.11 10.85 -6.51
N SER A 88 -12.88 10.38 -6.30
CA SER A 88 -12.55 9.19 -5.54
C SER A 88 -11.35 9.49 -4.65
N GLY A 89 -10.98 8.55 -3.80
CA GLY A 89 -9.84 8.76 -2.90
C GLY A 89 -9.18 7.48 -2.47
N SER A 90 -8.10 7.67 -1.71
CA SER A 90 -7.41 6.64 -0.96
C SER A 90 -7.24 7.05 0.50
N GLY A 91 -7.02 6.05 1.35
CA GLY A 91 -6.63 6.24 2.73
C GLY A 91 -5.52 5.26 3.09
N GLN A 92 -4.66 5.65 4.07
CA GLN A 92 -3.66 4.74 4.60
C GLN A 92 -4.31 3.44 5.04
N GLN A 93 -3.83 2.31 4.51
CA GLN A 93 -4.43 1.01 4.76
C GLN A 93 -4.43 0.64 6.24
N HIS A 94 -5.38 -0.20 6.64
CA HIS A 94 -5.54 -0.79 7.97
C HIS A 94 -6.01 0.17 9.08
N GLY A 95 -5.84 1.48 8.92
CA GLY A 95 -6.35 2.46 9.88
C GLY A 95 -7.86 2.42 10.00
N SER A 96 -8.41 2.55 11.23
CA SER A 96 -9.84 2.39 11.48
C SER A 96 -10.41 3.40 12.46
N VAL A 97 -11.63 3.86 12.19
CA VAL A 97 -12.40 4.83 12.97
C VAL A 97 -13.65 4.17 13.51
N TYR A 98 -13.92 4.36 14.78
CA TYR A 98 -15.03 3.74 15.51
C TYR A 98 -16.02 4.83 15.92
N LEU A 99 -17.27 4.70 15.50
CA LEU A 99 -18.29 5.74 15.62
C LEU A 99 -19.58 5.15 16.17
N ASP A 100 -20.34 5.95 16.88
CA ASP A 100 -21.68 5.58 17.35
C ASP A 100 -22.72 5.57 16.21
N GLU A 101 -23.94 5.11 16.49
CA GLU A 101 -25.03 5.06 15.53
C GLU A 101 -25.44 6.46 15.03
N GLY A 102 -25.29 7.50 15.86
CA GLY A 102 -25.64 8.88 15.49
C GLY A 102 -24.81 9.47 14.37
N PHE A 103 -23.60 8.94 14.13
CA PHE A 103 -22.76 9.34 13.01
C PHE A 103 -23.47 9.24 11.65
N VAL A 104 -24.28 8.19 11.45
CA VAL A 104 -24.96 7.97 10.16
C VAL A 104 -25.93 9.12 9.85
N ASP A 105 -26.67 9.59 10.84
CA ASP A 105 -27.57 10.72 10.69
C ASP A 105 -26.80 12.05 10.54
N THR A 106 -25.76 12.24 11.34
CA THR A 106 -24.95 13.46 11.29
C THR A 106 -24.23 13.62 9.94
N VAL A 107 -23.58 12.57 9.45
CA VAL A 107 -22.87 12.66 8.15
C VAL A 107 -23.84 12.87 6.99
N GLY A 108 -25.11 12.41 7.12
CA GLY A 108 -26.19 12.65 6.17
C GLY A 108 -26.75 14.07 6.16
N ASN A 109 -26.43 14.88 7.19
CA ASN A 109 -27.01 16.22 7.40
C ASN A 109 -25.94 17.23 7.82
N LEU A 110 -24.75 17.17 7.22
CA LEU A 110 -23.65 18.10 7.53
C LEU A 110 -24.07 19.55 7.28
N ASP A 111 -23.92 20.39 8.32
CA ASP A 111 -24.21 21.83 8.24
C ASP A 111 -23.00 22.60 7.67
N PRO A 112 -23.11 23.27 6.54
CA PRO A 112 -22.01 24.02 5.94
C PRO A 112 -21.47 25.19 6.81
N ARG A 113 -22.20 25.58 7.84
CA ARG A 113 -21.81 26.68 8.74
C ARG A 113 -20.89 26.22 9.89
N GLU A 114 -20.74 24.92 10.09
CA GLU A 114 -19.91 24.33 11.14
C GLU A 114 -18.76 23.53 10.49
N THR A 115 -17.66 23.33 11.23
CA THR A 115 -16.57 22.48 10.73
C THR A 115 -16.93 21.01 10.75
N LEU A 116 -16.37 20.21 9.85
CA LEU A 116 -16.53 18.75 9.86
C LEU A 116 -16.17 18.14 11.22
N LYS A 117 -15.03 18.58 11.78
CA LYS A 117 -14.58 18.16 13.11
C LYS A 117 -15.63 18.48 14.20
N GLY A 118 -16.18 19.68 14.20
CA GLY A 118 -17.17 20.09 15.22
C GLY A 118 -18.41 19.21 15.22
N GLN A 119 -18.82 18.74 14.06
CA GLN A 119 -20.00 17.91 13.90
C GLN A 119 -19.75 16.42 14.21
N ILE A 120 -18.53 15.91 13.93
CA ILE A 120 -18.24 14.47 13.96
C ILE A 120 -17.54 14.01 15.26
N LEU A 121 -16.77 14.88 15.93
CA LEU A 121 -15.95 14.54 17.09
C LEU A 121 -16.73 13.79 18.18
N SER A 122 -17.95 14.22 18.48
CA SER A 122 -18.78 13.63 19.55
C SER A 122 -19.23 12.19 19.25
N HIS A 123 -19.13 11.73 18.01
CA HIS A 123 -19.51 10.39 17.60
C HIS A 123 -18.38 9.34 17.75
N LEU A 124 -17.16 9.78 18.09
CA LEU A 124 -16.05 8.84 18.30
C LEU A 124 -16.26 8.01 19.55
N THR A 125 -16.39 6.70 19.41
CA THR A 125 -16.43 5.72 20.52
C THR A 125 -15.03 5.23 20.90
N ARG A 126 -14.06 5.33 19.99
CA ARG A 126 -12.62 5.22 20.21
C ARG A 126 -11.99 6.54 19.78
N GLN A 127 -11.39 7.25 20.75
CA GLN A 127 -10.93 8.64 20.54
C GLN A 127 -9.78 8.78 19.53
N THR A 128 -9.00 7.71 19.35
CA THR A 128 -7.86 7.68 18.42
C THR A 128 -7.93 6.47 17.51
N ALA A 129 -7.51 6.63 16.27
CA ALA A 129 -7.52 5.59 15.26
C ALA A 129 -6.17 4.85 15.25
N PRO A 130 -6.13 3.52 15.44
CA PRO A 130 -4.92 2.75 15.15
C PRO A 130 -4.60 2.88 13.67
N ILE A 131 -3.31 2.91 13.35
CA ILE A 131 -2.83 3.01 11.96
C ILE A 131 -1.91 1.83 11.61
N TRP A 132 -1.50 1.72 10.35
CA TRP A 132 -0.69 0.62 9.82
C TRP A 132 0.64 0.36 10.54
N MET A 133 1.14 1.31 11.31
CA MET A 133 2.38 1.18 12.10
C MET A 133 2.14 0.50 13.46
N ASP A 134 0.88 0.30 13.87
CA ASP A 134 0.55 -0.30 15.16
C ASP A 134 0.91 -1.79 15.17
N SER A 135 1.66 -2.21 16.18
CA SER A 135 2.09 -3.59 16.39
C SER A 135 1.64 -4.16 17.75
N SER A 136 0.61 -3.55 18.35
CA SER A 136 0.19 -3.85 19.72
C SER A 136 -0.66 -5.12 19.87
N THR A 137 -1.11 -5.73 18.76
CA THR A 137 -2.15 -6.78 18.77
C THR A 137 -1.63 -8.19 18.51
N THR A 138 -0.37 -8.49 18.87
CA THR A 138 0.23 -9.83 18.70
C THR A 138 -0.60 -10.94 19.37
N VAL A 139 -1.17 -10.66 20.55
CA VAL A 139 -2.02 -11.61 21.26
C VAL A 139 -3.29 -11.90 20.49
N GLU A 140 -3.94 -10.87 19.97
CA GLU A 140 -5.18 -10.94 19.21
C GLU A 140 -4.99 -11.66 17.87
N CYS A 141 -3.86 -11.44 17.19
CA CYS A 141 -3.47 -12.23 16.02
C CYS A 141 -3.42 -13.73 16.34
N GLY A 142 -2.72 -14.10 17.41
CA GLY A 142 -2.64 -15.50 17.85
C GLY A 142 -3.99 -16.09 18.26
N GLU A 143 -4.91 -15.30 18.80
CA GLU A 143 -6.27 -15.74 19.16
C GLU A 143 -7.12 -16.00 17.91
N ILE A 144 -7.11 -15.08 16.92
CA ILE A 144 -7.82 -15.25 15.64
C ILE A 144 -7.27 -16.46 14.89
N THR A 145 -5.94 -16.54 14.73
CA THR A 145 -5.28 -17.67 14.06
C THR A 145 -5.66 -19.01 14.67
N ARG A 146 -5.69 -19.08 16.01
CA ARG A 146 -6.07 -20.33 16.71
C ARG A 146 -7.54 -20.67 16.52
N ALA A 147 -8.43 -19.69 16.53
CA ALA A 147 -9.87 -19.89 16.33
C ALA A 147 -10.18 -20.43 14.93
N LEU A 148 -9.41 -20.02 13.92
CA LEU A 148 -9.56 -20.48 12.53
C LEU A 148 -8.78 -21.77 12.22
N GLY A 149 -7.98 -22.30 13.13
CA GLY A 149 -7.22 -23.52 12.93
C GLY A 149 -5.81 -23.34 12.34
N GLY A 150 -5.32 -22.11 12.18
CA GLY A 150 -3.94 -21.82 11.79
C GLY A 150 -3.79 -20.68 10.78
N ASP A 151 -2.54 -20.23 10.59
CA ASP A 151 -2.19 -19.14 9.67
C ASP A 151 -2.62 -19.40 8.22
N THR A 152 -2.47 -20.64 7.75
CA THR A 152 -2.85 -21.04 6.39
C THR A 152 -4.36 -20.85 6.16
N GLU A 153 -5.20 -21.16 7.15
CA GLU A 153 -6.65 -21.01 7.02
C GLU A 153 -7.04 -19.53 6.97
N VAL A 154 -6.47 -18.70 7.84
CA VAL A 154 -6.68 -17.24 7.80
C VAL A 154 -6.25 -16.67 6.46
N CYS A 155 -5.04 -17.04 5.99
CA CYS A 155 -4.49 -16.56 4.73
C CYS A 155 -5.32 -16.98 3.52
N SER A 156 -5.74 -18.24 3.45
CA SER A 156 -6.54 -18.76 2.31
C SER A 156 -7.89 -18.05 2.15
N ARG A 157 -8.49 -17.62 3.27
CA ARG A 157 -9.76 -16.90 3.29
C ARG A 157 -9.60 -15.43 2.99
N SER A 158 -8.70 -14.74 3.69
CA SER A 158 -8.60 -13.27 3.69
C SER A 158 -7.45 -12.69 2.88
N GLY A 159 -6.57 -13.54 2.32
CA GLY A 159 -5.41 -13.09 1.54
C GLY A 159 -4.16 -12.79 2.34
N SER A 160 -4.23 -12.87 3.66
CA SER A 160 -3.11 -12.59 4.56
C SER A 160 -3.26 -13.38 5.86
N ILE A 161 -2.16 -13.76 6.48
CA ILE A 161 -2.19 -14.23 7.87
C ILE A 161 -2.65 -13.08 8.77
N ALA A 162 -3.02 -13.38 10.02
CA ALA A 162 -3.30 -12.34 11.00
C ALA A 162 -2.02 -11.55 11.31
N ILE A 163 -2.06 -10.23 11.15
CA ILE A 163 -0.93 -9.32 11.39
C ILE A 163 -1.39 -8.17 12.26
N GLU A 164 -0.54 -7.71 13.16
CA GLU A 164 -0.88 -6.79 14.24
C GLU A 164 -1.55 -5.49 13.75
N ARG A 165 -1.07 -4.94 12.64
CA ARG A 165 -1.61 -3.69 12.07
C ARG A 165 -2.98 -3.83 11.42
N PHE A 166 -3.42 -5.05 11.08
CA PHE A 166 -4.68 -5.24 10.36
C PHE A 166 -5.89 -4.96 11.25
N THR A 167 -6.94 -4.47 10.63
CA THR A 167 -8.13 -3.95 11.32
C THR A 167 -8.83 -5.00 12.17
N GLY A 168 -8.88 -6.27 11.75
CA GLY A 168 -9.47 -7.37 12.53
C GLY A 168 -8.82 -7.51 13.91
N PRO A 169 -7.50 -7.74 14.03
CA PRO A 169 -6.80 -7.75 15.31
C PRO A 169 -6.99 -6.48 16.14
N GLN A 170 -7.01 -5.29 15.50
CA GLN A 170 -7.27 -4.01 16.18
C GLN A 170 -8.68 -3.91 16.75
N ILE A 171 -9.70 -4.39 16.02
CA ILE A 171 -11.08 -4.47 16.50
C ILE A 171 -11.15 -5.44 17.69
N ARG A 172 -10.53 -6.64 17.57
CA ARG A 172 -10.52 -7.63 18.66
C ARG A 172 -9.94 -7.05 19.93
N ARG A 173 -8.79 -6.35 19.85
CA ARG A 173 -8.17 -5.68 21.01
C ARG A 173 -9.12 -4.66 21.61
N PHE A 174 -9.71 -3.79 20.80
CA PHE A 174 -10.63 -2.75 21.29
C PHE A 174 -11.85 -3.35 21.97
N ALA A 175 -12.49 -4.35 21.39
CA ALA A 175 -13.63 -5.04 21.99
C ALA A 175 -13.31 -5.71 23.34
N LYS A 176 -12.06 -6.17 23.54
CA LYS A 176 -11.59 -6.80 24.79
C LYS A 176 -11.20 -5.78 25.86
N THR A 177 -10.60 -4.64 25.45
CA THR A 177 -9.99 -3.69 26.40
C THR A 177 -10.88 -2.51 26.72
N SER A 178 -11.89 -2.23 25.90
CA SER A 178 -12.84 -1.12 26.06
C SER A 178 -14.27 -1.60 25.76
N TYR A 179 -14.81 -2.43 26.68
CA TYR A 179 -16.12 -3.02 26.48
C TYR A 179 -17.22 -1.97 26.24
N ASP A 180 -17.28 -0.92 27.07
CA ASP A 180 -18.30 0.14 26.93
C ASP A 180 -18.13 0.89 25.59
N GLY A 181 -16.90 1.18 25.18
CA GLY A 181 -16.62 1.81 23.88
C GLY A 181 -17.05 0.92 22.72
N TRP A 182 -16.83 -0.40 22.82
CA TRP A 182 -17.26 -1.36 21.81
C TRP A 182 -18.78 -1.47 21.73
N GLU A 183 -19.49 -1.55 22.85
CA GLU A 183 -20.95 -1.60 22.87
C GLU A 183 -21.58 -0.34 22.26
N LEU A 184 -21.02 0.84 22.54
CA LEU A 184 -21.47 2.11 21.97
C LEU A 184 -21.15 2.25 20.48
N THR A 185 -20.22 1.48 19.95
CA THR A 185 -19.86 1.55 18.54
C THR A 185 -21.02 1.06 17.66
N GLY A 186 -21.52 1.92 16.79
CA GLY A 186 -22.54 1.58 15.78
C GLY A 186 -21.91 1.21 14.44
N VAL A 187 -20.80 1.87 14.06
CA VAL A 187 -20.13 1.61 12.79
C VAL A 187 -18.60 1.73 12.91
N VAL A 188 -17.89 0.83 12.22
CA VAL A 188 -16.43 0.88 12.06
C VAL A 188 -16.12 1.15 10.59
N HIS A 189 -15.43 2.25 10.32
CA HIS A 189 -14.91 2.61 9.00
C HIS A 189 -13.39 2.47 8.93
N LEU A 190 -12.87 2.15 7.75
CA LEU A 190 -11.47 2.38 7.43
C LEU A 190 -11.22 3.87 7.16
N VAL A 191 -9.97 4.31 7.13
CA VAL A 191 -9.65 5.70 6.77
C VAL A 191 -10.29 6.08 5.43
N SER A 192 -10.15 5.21 4.44
CA SER A 192 -10.74 5.39 3.10
C SER A 192 -12.25 5.57 3.13
N SER A 193 -12.98 4.63 3.75
CA SER A 193 -14.45 4.69 3.79
C SER A 193 -14.99 5.76 4.73
N PHE A 194 -14.24 6.15 5.77
CA PHE A 194 -14.56 7.30 6.61
C PHE A 194 -14.51 8.61 5.82
N MET A 195 -13.39 8.86 5.11
CA MET A 195 -13.23 10.02 4.26
C MET A 195 -14.27 10.05 3.13
N ALA A 196 -14.52 8.90 2.49
CA ALA A 196 -15.56 8.77 1.47
C ALA A 196 -16.96 9.08 2.01
N SER A 197 -17.25 8.65 3.26
CA SER A 197 -18.54 8.92 3.90
C SER A 197 -18.78 10.41 4.10
N VAL A 198 -17.76 11.13 4.55
CA VAL A 198 -17.82 12.58 4.75
C VAL A 198 -17.99 13.30 3.40
N VAL A 199 -17.20 12.93 2.39
CA VAL A 199 -17.32 13.53 1.04
C VAL A 199 -18.68 13.27 0.41
N ALA A 200 -19.23 12.06 0.59
CA ALA A 200 -20.55 11.69 0.04
C ALA A 200 -21.74 12.16 0.87
N GLY A 201 -21.51 12.65 2.11
CA GLY A 201 -22.61 13.01 3.03
C GLY A 201 -23.48 11.82 3.42
N LYS A 202 -22.91 10.64 3.60
CA LYS A 202 -23.58 9.44 4.10
C LYS A 202 -22.57 8.35 4.45
N SER A 203 -22.89 7.48 5.39
CA SER A 203 -22.07 6.27 5.64
C SER A 203 -22.06 5.39 4.39
N VAL A 204 -20.87 5.09 3.86
CA VAL A 204 -20.68 4.33 2.63
C VAL A 204 -20.15 2.93 2.90
N ALA A 205 -20.25 2.06 1.90
CA ALA A 205 -19.64 0.73 1.88
C ALA A 205 -18.11 0.79 2.03
N ILE A 206 -17.49 -0.33 2.42
CA ILE A 206 -16.03 -0.52 2.36
C ILE A 206 -15.70 -1.18 1.01
N ASP A 207 -14.74 -0.66 0.28
CA ASP A 207 -14.36 -1.24 -1.00
C ASP A 207 -13.57 -2.55 -0.85
N HIS A 208 -13.58 -3.39 -1.88
CA HIS A 208 -12.85 -4.67 -1.85
C HIS A 208 -11.33 -4.46 -1.76
N GLY A 209 -10.81 -3.35 -2.27
CA GLY A 209 -9.37 -3.04 -2.25
C GLY A 209 -8.83 -2.90 -0.85
N ASP A 210 -9.46 -2.04 -0.05
CA ASP A 210 -9.05 -1.78 1.33
C ASP A 210 -9.65 -2.80 2.32
N GLY A 211 -10.88 -3.24 2.07
CA GLY A 211 -11.57 -4.24 2.91
C GLY A 211 -10.80 -5.56 3.04
N ALA A 212 -10.07 -5.99 2.00
CA ALA A 212 -9.20 -7.15 2.08
C ALA A 212 -8.06 -6.97 3.09
N GLY A 213 -7.62 -5.73 3.36
CA GLY A 213 -6.63 -5.38 4.38
C GLY A 213 -7.13 -5.47 5.82
N MET A 214 -8.38 -5.86 6.05
CA MET A 214 -8.94 -6.00 7.40
C MET A 214 -8.73 -7.39 8.02
N ASN A 215 -8.34 -8.41 7.27
CA ASN A 215 -8.43 -9.84 7.63
C ASN A 215 -9.87 -10.32 7.91
N LEU A 216 -10.88 -9.71 7.30
CA LEU A 216 -12.30 -10.01 7.53
C LEU A 216 -13.05 -10.30 6.23
N LEU A 217 -12.53 -9.85 5.10
CA LEU A 217 -13.09 -10.08 3.77
C LEU A 217 -12.71 -11.48 3.26
N ASN A 218 -13.68 -12.25 2.82
CA ASN A 218 -13.44 -13.50 2.10
C ASN A 218 -13.16 -13.19 0.63
N LEU A 219 -11.93 -13.47 0.18
CA LEU A 219 -11.49 -13.13 -1.19
C LEU A 219 -12.31 -13.83 -2.28
N ALA A 220 -12.79 -15.06 -2.02
CA ALA A 220 -13.51 -15.84 -3.02
C ALA A 220 -14.95 -15.32 -3.23
N SER A 221 -15.61 -14.89 -2.16
CA SER A 221 -17.00 -14.39 -2.22
C SER A 221 -17.10 -12.89 -2.40
N GLY A 222 -16.04 -12.13 -2.03
CA GLY A 222 -16.08 -10.67 -1.94
C GLY A 222 -16.94 -10.15 -0.77
N GLY A 223 -17.43 -11.03 0.10
CA GLY A 223 -18.23 -10.71 1.29
C GLY A 223 -17.42 -10.80 2.58
N TRP A 224 -18.00 -10.33 3.68
CA TRP A 224 -17.42 -10.60 5.00
C TRP A 224 -17.45 -12.10 5.32
N ASP A 225 -16.36 -12.65 5.85
CA ASP A 225 -16.24 -14.04 6.26
C ASP A 225 -16.83 -14.22 7.68
N ASP A 226 -17.87 -15.03 7.82
CA ASP A 226 -18.58 -15.20 9.11
C ASP A 226 -17.68 -15.76 10.21
N GLU A 227 -16.81 -16.71 9.90
CA GLU A 227 -15.92 -17.30 10.90
C GLU A 227 -14.83 -16.31 11.35
N LEU A 228 -14.29 -15.50 10.42
CA LEU A 228 -13.35 -14.42 10.76
C LEU A 228 -14.01 -13.33 11.60
N LEU A 229 -15.24 -12.95 11.28
CA LEU A 229 -16.00 -11.98 12.09
C LEU A 229 -16.24 -12.50 13.52
N GLU A 230 -16.69 -13.75 13.65
CA GLU A 230 -16.95 -14.38 14.95
C GLU A 230 -15.67 -14.53 15.79
N ALA A 231 -14.56 -14.92 15.15
CA ALA A 231 -13.25 -14.99 15.79
C ALA A 231 -12.73 -13.62 16.24
N THR A 232 -13.19 -12.54 15.61
CA THR A 232 -12.72 -11.18 15.88
C THR A 232 -13.47 -10.53 17.03
N ALA A 233 -14.78 -10.31 16.93
CA ALA A 233 -15.54 -9.67 18.00
C ALA A 233 -17.04 -9.98 17.94
N PRO A 234 -17.71 -10.02 19.11
CA PRO A 234 -19.17 -10.20 19.16
C PRO A 234 -19.91 -9.07 18.43
N GLY A 235 -20.93 -9.43 17.64
CA GLY A 235 -21.80 -8.47 16.96
C GLY A 235 -21.13 -7.67 15.84
N LEU A 236 -19.90 -7.99 15.45
CA LEU A 236 -19.11 -7.22 14.50
C LEU A 236 -19.81 -7.04 13.14
N ARG A 237 -20.52 -8.05 12.64
CA ARG A 237 -21.25 -7.96 11.37
C ARG A 237 -22.20 -6.77 11.30
N ALA A 238 -22.89 -6.45 12.40
CA ALA A 238 -23.84 -5.33 12.44
C ALA A 238 -23.14 -3.96 12.47
N LYS A 239 -21.85 -3.94 12.82
CA LYS A 239 -21.04 -2.72 12.95
C LYS A 239 -20.18 -2.43 11.71
N LEU A 240 -20.15 -3.33 10.72
CA LEU A 240 -19.39 -3.15 9.50
C LEU A 240 -20.31 -2.76 8.33
N PRO A 241 -20.02 -1.68 7.58
CA PRO A 241 -20.64 -1.46 6.29
C PRO A 241 -20.45 -2.67 5.37
N SER A 242 -21.33 -2.86 4.38
CA SER A 242 -21.17 -3.93 3.41
C SER A 242 -19.88 -3.74 2.58
N PRO A 243 -19.20 -4.83 2.18
CA PRO A 243 -18.13 -4.73 1.20
C PRO A 243 -18.73 -4.59 -0.20
N GLU A 244 -18.12 -3.73 -1.04
CA GLU A 244 -18.59 -3.46 -2.39
C GLU A 244 -17.43 -3.36 -3.38
N PRO A 245 -17.67 -3.58 -4.68
CA PRO A 245 -16.66 -3.34 -5.70
C PRO A 245 -16.15 -1.90 -5.70
N SER A 246 -14.85 -1.71 -5.89
CA SER A 246 -14.18 -0.40 -5.80
C SER A 246 -14.71 0.64 -6.80
N ALA A 247 -15.32 0.23 -7.92
CA ALA A 247 -15.90 1.12 -8.92
C ALA A 247 -17.32 1.60 -8.57
N THR A 248 -17.86 1.23 -7.40
CA THR A 248 -19.21 1.60 -6.97
C THR A 248 -19.33 3.11 -6.78
N VAL A 249 -20.28 3.72 -7.51
CA VAL A 249 -20.67 5.13 -7.33
C VAL A 249 -21.65 5.21 -6.17
N VAL A 250 -21.27 5.87 -5.09
CA VAL A 250 -22.09 5.90 -3.86
C VAL A 250 -23.11 7.05 -3.83
N GLY A 251 -23.01 8.01 -4.69
CA GLY A 251 -23.93 9.16 -4.78
C GLY A 251 -23.26 10.39 -5.33
N ASN A 252 -23.80 11.54 -4.99
CA ASN A 252 -23.20 12.83 -5.28
C ASN A 252 -22.36 13.29 -4.08
N VAL A 253 -21.49 14.27 -4.31
CA VAL A 253 -20.80 15.00 -3.24
C VAL A 253 -21.80 15.66 -2.29
N SER A 254 -21.44 15.73 -0.98
CA SER A 254 -22.34 16.30 0.01
C SER A 254 -22.55 17.80 -0.21
N GLN A 255 -23.72 18.30 0.23
CA GLN A 255 -24.06 19.72 0.15
C GLN A 255 -23.03 20.61 0.89
N PHE A 256 -22.36 20.07 1.91
CA PHE A 256 -21.29 20.75 2.61
C PHE A 256 -20.18 21.24 1.65
N PHE A 257 -19.70 20.40 0.75
CA PHE A 257 -18.65 20.77 -0.20
C PHE A 257 -19.17 21.63 -1.36
N VAL A 258 -20.44 21.48 -1.72
CA VAL A 258 -21.09 22.35 -2.72
C VAL A 258 -21.15 23.79 -2.21
N GLU A 259 -21.61 24.00 -0.99
CA GLU A 259 -21.81 25.35 -0.43
C GLU A 259 -20.48 26.00 -0.02
N ASN A 260 -19.57 25.25 0.61
CA ASN A 260 -18.33 25.81 1.14
C ASN A 260 -17.20 25.94 0.10
N HIS A 261 -17.20 25.07 -0.92
CA HIS A 261 -16.06 24.98 -1.86
C HIS A 261 -16.46 25.06 -3.33
N GLY A 262 -17.73 25.29 -3.64
CA GLY A 262 -18.21 25.47 -5.01
C GLY A 262 -18.21 24.19 -5.86
N MET A 263 -18.21 23.00 -5.22
CA MET A 263 -18.27 21.74 -5.94
C MET A 263 -19.55 21.61 -6.77
N ASN A 264 -19.44 20.87 -7.88
CA ASN A 264 -20.61 20.54 -8.69
C ASN A 264 -21.59 19.67 -7.87
N PRO A 265 -22.86 20.08 -7.68
CA PRO A 265 -23.84 19.29 -6.92
C PRO A 265 -24.15 17.92 -7.54
N ASN A 266 -23.78 17.70 -8.81
CA ASN A 266 -23.91 16.42 -9.50
C ASN A 266 -22.59 15.64 -9.54
N CYS A 267 -21.52 16.14 -8.93
CA CYS A 267 -20.24 15.45 -8.85
C CYS A 267 -20.43 14.08 -8.17
N LYS A 268 -20.04 13.01 -8.86
CA LYS A 268 -20.19 11.63 -8.37
C LYS A 268 -19.05 11.26 -7.43
N VAL A 269 -19.40 10.65 -6.32
CA VAL A 269 -18.43 10.07 -5.38
C VAL A 269 -18.32 8.57 -5.69
N VAL A 270 -17.12 8.13 -6.03
CA VAL A 270 -16.76 6.72 -6.19
C VAL A 270 -16.13 6.26 -4.88
N LEU A 271 -16.36 5.02 -4.44
CA LEU A 271 -15.77 4.47 -3.22
C LEU A 271 -14.27 4.75 -3.17
N PHE A 272 -13.80 5.14 -2.00
CA PHE A 272 -12.36 5.27 -1.73
C PHE A 272 -11.78 3.89 -1.43
N SER A 273 -10.48 3.71 -1.66
CA SER A 273 -9.77 2.46 -1.45
C SER A 273 -8.53 2.66 -0.56
N GLY A 274 -7.75 1.61 -0.35
CA GLY A 274 -6.46 1.74 0.32
C GLY A 274 -5.42 2.45 -0.56
N ASP A 275 -4.41 3.04 0.06
CA ASP A 275 -3.31 3.74 -0.61
C ASP A 275 -2.49 2.81 -1.52
N ASN A 276 -2.19 1.57 -1.08
CA ASN A 276 -1.48 0.60 -1.92
C ASN A 276 -2.29 0.15 -3.15
N PRO A 277 -3.58 -0.24 -3.03
CA PRO A 277 -4.42 -0.50 -4.20
C PRO A 277 -4.53 0.69 -5.16
N CYS A 278 -4.70 1.91 -4.65
CA CYS A 278 -4.73 3.09 -5.51
C CYS A 278 -3.37 3.37 -6.16
N SER A 279 -2.26 3.18 -5.44
CA SER A 279 -0.91 3.32 -5.99
C SER A 279 -0.63 2.33 -7.13
N LEU A 280 -1.11 1.09 -7.04
CA LEU A 280 -1.01 0.14 -8.15
C LEU A 280 -1.61 0.72 -9.45
N VAL A 281 -2.80 1.35 -9.32
CA VAL A 281 -3.49 2.01 -10.45
C VAL A 281 -2.70 3.20 -10.96
N GLY A 282 -2.30 4.11 -10.06
CA GLY A 282 -1.54 5.31 -10.42
C GLY A 282 -0.13 5.04 -10.94
N MET A 283 0.39 3.84 -10.71
CA MET A 283 1.65 3.37 -11.30
C MET A 283 1.44 2.61 -12.63
N GLY A 284 0.23 2.54 -13.15
CA GLY A 284 -0.07 1.89 -14.41
C GLY A 284 0.14 0.37 -14.41
N ALA A 285 0.01 -0.27 -13.25
CA ALA A 285 0.24 -1.69 -13.06
C ALA A 285 -1.03 -2.47 -12.67
N SER A 286 -2.20 -1.94 -13.01
CA SER A 286 -3.49 -2.53 -12.68
C SER A 286 -3.83 -3.79 -13.50
N LYS A 287 -3.00 -4.14 -14.49
CA LYS A 287 -3.15 -5.36 -15.31
C LYS A 287 -2.05 -6.37 -15.02
N PRO A 288 -2.35 -7.69 -15.05
CA PRO A 288 -1.34 -8.72 -14.95
C PRO A 288 -0.22 -8.56 -16.00
N GLY A 289 1.01 -8.95 -15.64
CA GLY A 289 2.20 -8.78 -16.49
C GLY A 289 3.03 -7.53 -16.17
N LYS A 290 2.42 -6.50 -15.57
CA LYS A 290 3.13 -5.33 -15.06
C LYS A 290 3.41 -5.51 -13.56
N VAL A 291 4.67 -5.36 -13.16
CA VAL A 291 5.11 -5.47 -11.77
C VAL A 291 5.76 -4.16 -11.35
N VAL A 292 5.45 -3.69 -10.17
CA VAL A 292 6.12 -2.53 -9.56
C VAL A 292 7.02 -3.01 -8.44
N ILE A 293 8.26 -2.55 -8.45
CA ILE A 293 9.20 -2.72 -7.33
C ILE A 293 9.54 -1.33 -6.80
N SER A 294 9.18 -1.09 -5.55
CA SER A 294 9.56 0.14 -4.85
C SER A 294 10.81 -0.10 -4.02
N LEU A 295 11.86 0.65 -4.31
CA LEU A 295 13.18 0.54 -3.68
C LEU A 295 13.35 1.65 -2.65
N GLY A 296 12.93 1.37 -1.42
CA GLY A 296 12.93 2.27 -0.28
C GLY A 296 13.81 1.81 0.88
N THR A 297 13.53 2.28 2.08
CA THR A 297 14.11 1.77 3.34
C THR A 297 13.90 0.26 3.44
N SER A 298 12.64 -0.17 3.29
CA SER A 298 12.22 -1.52 2.94
C SER A 298 11.82 -1.52 1.47
N ASP A 299 12.03 -2.63 0.79
CA ASP A 299 11.61 -2.78 -0.59
C ASP A 299 10.23 -3.45 -0.64
N THR A 300 9.43 -3.15 -1.68
CA THR A 300 8.13 -3.80 -1.89
C THR A 300 7.95 -4.20 -3.35
N LEU A 301 7.17 -5.27 -3.56
CA LEU A 301 6.77 -5.74 -4.87
C LEU A 301 5.24 -5.78 -4.96
N PHE A 302 4.68 -5.10 -5.96
CA PHE A 302 3.25 -5.10 -6.28
C PHE A 302 3.01 -5.77 -7.63
N ALA A 303 1.94 -6.55 -7.73
CA ALA A 303 1.50 -7.10 -9.00
C ALA A 303 -0.02 -7.27 -9.02
N ALA A 304 -0.66 -7.00 -10.15
CA ALA A 304 -2.05 -7.36 -10.38
C ALA A 304 -2.17 -8.86 -10.67
N MET A 305 -3.23 -9.48 -10.17
CA MET A 305 -3.55 -10.89 -10.34
C MET A 305 -5.00 -11.04 -10.81
N PRO A 306 -5.29 -11.95 -11.78
CA PRO A 306 -6.67 -12.16 -12.22
C PRO A 306 -7.49 -12.98 -11.21
N GLU A 307 -6.84 -13.79 -10.38
CA GLU A 307 -7.44 -14.70 -9.41
C GLU A 307 -6.84 -14.49 -8.01
N PRO A 308 -7.59 -14.79 -6.94
CA PRO A 308 -7.15 -14.58 -5.56
C PRO A 308 -6.20 -15.70 -5.09
N ARG A 309 -5.00 -15.75 -5.65
CA ARG A 309 -3.96 -16.66 -5.17
C ARG A 309 -3.36 -16.13 -3.88
N THR A 310 -3.17 -16.99 -2.90
CA THR A 310 -2.56 -16.64 -1.62
C THR A 310 -1.18 -17.27 -1.50
N ASP A 311 -0.29 -16.60 -0.76
CA ASP A 311 1.04 -17.13 -0.48
C ASP A 311 0.96 -18.36 0.44
N PRO A 312 1.45 -19.53 0.04
CA PRO A 312 1.44 -20.73 0.88
C PRO A 312 2.14 -20.55 2.23
N ASN A 313 3.11 -19.64 2.29
CA ASN A 313 3.89 -19.33 3.49
C ASN A 313 3.32 -18.14 4.27
N GLY A 314 2.33 -17.42 3.72
CA GLY A 314 1.71 -16.27 4.36
C GLY A 314 2.62 -15.04 4.50
N PHE A 315 3.66 -14.91 3.67
CA PHE A 315 4.56 -13.75 3.70
C PHE A 315 4.04 -12.59 2.85
N GLY A 316 3.33 -12.91 1.75
CA GLY A 316 2.70 -11.93 0.88
C GLY A 316 1.25 -11.66 1.26
N HIS A 317 0.74 -10.50 0.82
CA HIS A 317 -0.62 -10.05 1.04
C HIS A 317 -1.38 -10.01 -0.27
N VAL A 318 -2.69 -10.27 -0.23
CA VAL A 318 -3.60 -10.14 -1.36
C VAL A 318 -4.71 -9.15 -1.00
N PHE A 319 -4.89 -8.15 -1.85
CA PHE A 319 -5.94 -7.16 -1.75
C PHE A 319 -6.79 -7.15 -3.02
N GLY A 320 -7.96 -6.51 -2.98
CA GLY A 320 -8.70 -6.23 -4.19
C GLY A 320 -7.95 -5.22 -5.06
N ASN A 321 -7.92 -5.45 -6.37
CA ASN A 321 -7.45 -4.45 -7.33
C ASN A 321 -8.62 -3.53 -7.69
N PRO A 322 -8.53 -2.22 -7.47
CA PRO A 322 -9.64 -1.31 -7.73
C PRO A 322 -10.11 -1.25 -9.18
N MET A 323 -9.29 -1.69 -10.12
CA MET A 323 -9.64 -1.78 -11.54
C MET A 323 -10.13 -3.17 -11.97
N GLY A 324 -10.34 -4.06 -10.99
CA GLY A 324 -10.85 -5.43 -11.17
C GLY A 324 -9.81 -6.50 -10.91
N GLY A 325 -10.27 -7.64 -10.36
CA GLY A 325 -9.40 -8.72 -9.92
C GLY A 325 -8.72 -8.42 -8.58
N PHE A 326 -7.48 -8.86 -8.44
CA PHE A 326 -6.74 -8.79 -7.19
C PHE A 326 -5.35 -8.17 -7.40
N MET A 327 -4.70 -7.80 -6.32
CA MET A 327 -3.31 -7.40 -6.31
C MET A 327 -2.56 -8.06 -5.15
N SER A 328 -1.27 -8.23 -5.34
CA SER A 328 -0.37 -8.64 -4.27
C SER A 328 0.45 -7.46 -3.77
N LEU A 329 0.83 -7.56 -2.49
CA LEU A 329 1.86 -6.73 -1.87
C LEU A 329 2.82 -7.65 -1.13
N ILE A 330 4.10 -7.63 -1.52
CA ILE A 330 5.16 -8.39 -0.86
C ILE A 330 6.20 -7.39 -0.34
N CYS A 331 6.50 -7.48 0.95
CA CYS A 331 7.44 -6.57 1.62
C CYS A 331 8.74 -7.29 1.96
N PHE A 332 9.86 -6.56 1.84
CA PHE A 332 11.22 -7.03 2.14
C PHE A 332 11.92 -6.01 3.04
N LEU A 333 12.23 -6.39 4.27
CA LEU A 333 12.82 -5.46 5.24
C LEU A 333 14.26 -5.08 4.91
N ASN A 334 15.03 -6.04 4.36
CA ASN A 334 16.44 -5.81 4.01
C ASN A 334 16.57 -5.10 2.66
N GLY A 335 15.99 -3.90 2.53
CA GLY A 335 16.06 -3.02 1.36
C GLY A 335 17.28 -2.10 1.34
N SER A 336 17.08 -0.78 1.26
CA SER A 336 18.18 0.21 1.22
C SER A 336 19.07 0.17 2.45
N LEU A 337 18.53 -0.12 3.62
CA LEU A 337 19.35 -0.24 4.84
C LEU A 337 20.39 -1.35 4.73
N ALA A 338 20.08 -2.46 4.06
CA ALA A 338 21.08 -3.50 3.81
C ALA A 338 22.15 -3.02 2.81
N ARG A 339 21.78 -2.25 1.80
CA ARG A 339 22.70 -1.62 0.84
C ARG A 339 23.64 -0.62 1.54
N GLU A 340 23.10 0.24 2.39
CA GLU A 340 23.89 1.18 3.22
C GLU A 340 24.84 0.46 4.16
N ARG A 341 24.34 -0.54 4.88
CA ARG A 341 25.15 -1.34 5.81
C ARG A 341 26.36 -2.00 5.12
N VAL A 342 26.16 -2.57 3.93
CA VAL A 342 27.25 -3.19 3.18
C VAL A 342 28.22 -2.15 2.66
N LYS A 343 27.73 -1.04 2.10
CA LYS A 343 28.55 0.09 1.65
C LYS A 343 29.44 0.62 2.77
N ASP A 344 28.86 0.90 3.94
CA ASP A 344 29.60 1.45 5.09
C ASP A 344 30.61 0.46 5.64
N ARG A 345 30.25 -0.83 5.76
CA ARG A 345 31.14 -1.90 6.23
C ARG A 345 32.37 -2.09 5.33
N LEU A 346 32.20 -1.85 4.02
CA LEU A 346 33.28 -1.93 3.05
C LEU A 346 34.05 -0.61 2.88
N GLY A 347 33.61 0.47 3.53
CA GLY A 347 34.22 1.80 3.42
C GLY A 347 34.06 2.43 2.02
N LEU A 348 33.01 2.05 1.29
CA LEU A 348 32.76 2.53 -0.07
C LEU A 348 31.94 3.83 -0.07
N SER A 349 32.19 4.70 -1.03
CA SER A 349 31.23 5.72 -1.44
C SER A 349 30.11 5.08 -2.28
N TRP A 350 28.97 5.79 -2.49
CA TRP A 350 27.95 5.31 -3.42
C TRP A 350 28.48 5.20 -4.86
N SER A 351 29.38 6.11 -5.27
CA SER A 351 30.03 6.06 -6.59
C SER A 351 30.91 4.81 -6.75
N ASP A 352 31.64 4.41 -5.67
CA ASP A 352 32.46 3.20 -5.72
C ASP A 352 31.58 1.95 -5.68
N PHE A 353 30.51 1.96 -4.89
CA PHE A 353 29.51 0.90 -4.86
C PHE A 353 28.95 0.60 -6.26
N ASP A 354 28.58 1.64 -7.01
CA ASP A 354 28.06 1.50 -8.36
C ASP A 354 29.13 1.04 -9.35
N ARG A 355 30.27 1.75 -9.40
CA ARG A 355 31.34 1.45 -10.34
C ARG A 355 31.92 0.05 -10.14
N GLU A 356 32.28 -0.29 -8.93
CA GLU A 356 32.96 -1.55 -8.64
C GLU A 356 31.98 -2.73 -8.61
N GLY A 357 30.89 -2.58 -7.90
CA GLY A 357 29.92 -3.65 -7.68
C GLY A 357 29.04 -3.95 -8.89
N LEU A 358 28.69 -2.95 -9.69
CA LEU A 358 27.73 -3.10 -10.79
C LEU A 358 28.36 -3.07 -12.17
N GLU A 359 29.34 -2.17 -12.42
CA GLU A 359 29.93 -2.02 -13.73
C GLU A 359 31.12 -2.97 -13.97
N GLN A 360 31.99 -3.13 -12.96
CA GLN A 360 33.23 -3.89 -13.10
C GLN A 360 33.12 -5.36 -12.67
N THR A 361 32.04 -5.75 -11.95
CA THR A 361 31.84 -7.12 -11.54
C THR A 361 30.98 -7.89 -12.55
N PRO A 362 31.36 -9.13 -12.92
CA PRO A 362 30.61 -9.90 -13.91
C PRO A 362 29.23 -10.29 -13.42
N VAL A 363 28.28 -10.40 -14.35
CA VAL A 363 26.92 -10.90 -14.13
C VAL A 363 26.94 -12.28 -13.49
N GLY A 364 26.10 -12.50 -12.48
CA GLY A 364 26.05 -13.76 -11.73
C GLY A 364 27.27 -13.97 -10.84
N ASN A 365 28.14 -12.96 -10.73
CA ASN A 365 29.26 -12.90 -9.79
C ASN A 365 30.14 -14.19 -9.76
N LEU A 366 30.27 -14.86 -10.90
CA LEU A 366 30.94 -16.17 -11.04
C LEU A 366 30.33 -17.25 -10.14
N GLY A 367 29.05 -17.18 -9.84
CA GLY A 367 28.33 -18.11 -8.97
C GLY A 367 28.53 -17.87 -7.47
N ARG A 368 29.13 -16.74 -7.07
CA ARG A 368 29.28 -16.29 -5.68
C ARG A 368 28.02 -15.49 -5.30
N GLY A 369 27.30 -15.95 -4.28
CA GLY A 369 26.07 -15.30 -3.86
C GLY A 369 25.98 -15.02 -2.39
N MET A 370 24.86 -14.38 -2.00
CA MET A 370 24.56 -13.99 -0.64
C MET A 370 23.05 -14.14 -0.38
N LEU A 371 22.69 -14.58 0.82
CA LEU A 371 21.38 -14.35 1.42
C LEU A 371 21.50 -13.06 2.23
N PRO A 372 20.93 -11.92 1.77
CA PRO A 372 21.23 -10.60 2.31
C PRO A 372 20.37 -10.25 3.52
N PHE A 373 20.25 -11.15 4.50
CA PHE A 373 19.47 -10.95 5.72
C PHE A 373 20.39 -10.50 6.83
N PHE A 374 20.27 -9.23 7.24
CA PHE A 374 21.11 -8.58 8.26
C PHE A 374 20.35 -8.27 9.55
N GLY A 375 19.20 -8.87 9.73
CA GLY A 375 18.29 -8.71 10.85
C GLY A 375 17.09 -9.62 10.62
N SER A 376 15.93 -9.19 11.12
CA SER A 376 14.66 -9.83 10.76
C SER A 376 14.32 -9.56 9.29
N GLU A 377 13.77 -10.58 8.62
CA GLU A 377 13.14 -10.47 7.32
C GLU A 377 11.72 -11.05 7.41
N ILE A 378 10.79 -10.50 6.65
CA ILE A 378 9.40 -10.96 6.61
C ILE A 378 9.11 -11.82 5.38
N THR A 379 9.90 -11.66 4.34
CA THR A 379 9.80 -12.45 3.10
C THR A 379 11.18 -12.93 2.64
N PRO A 380 11.55 -14.20 2.95
CA PRO A 380 10.89 -15.14 3.85
C PRO A 380 11.01 -14.72 5.33
N ARG A 381 10.14 -15.28 6.19
CA ARG A 381 10.19 -14.96 7.63
C ARG A 381 11.36 -15.65 8.31
N VAL A 382 12.47 -14.92 8.39
CA VAL A 382 13.71 -15.39 9.02
C VAL A 382 14.32 -14.30 9.89
N THR A 383 15.18 -14.72 10.83
CA THR A 383 16.00 -13.80 11.62
C THR A 383 17.44 -14.26 11.52
N SER A 384 18.32 -13.36 11.08
CA SER A 384 19.76 -13.59 11.01
C SER A 384 20.52 -12.33 11.42
N SER A 385 21.60 -12.46 12.17
CA SER A 385 22.45 -11.31 12.52
C SER A 385 23.42 -10.92 11.41
N GLU A 386 23.71 -11.83 10.49
CA GLU A 386 24.68 -11.67 9.41
C GLU A 386 24.20 -12.37 8.14
N ALA A 387 24.61 -11.82 6.99
CA ALA A 387 24.35 -12.43 5.69
C ALA A 387 25.04 -13.81 5.56
N VAL A 388 24.36 -14.73 4.88
CA VAL A 388 24.92 -16.06 4.54
C VAL A 388 25.52 -15.99 3.14
N TYR A 389 26.77 -16.44 3.02
CA TYR A 389 27.51 -16.44 1.76
C TYR A 389 27.64 -17.86 1.21
N PHE A 390 27.44 -18.04 -0.08
CA PHE A 390 27.59 -19.34 -0.76
C PHE A 390 28.40 -19.19 -2.06
N GLY A 391 29.10 -20.26 -2.48
CA GLY A 391 29.90 -20.25 -3.71
C GLY A 391 31.23 -19.45 -3.61
N TRP A 392 31.63 -19.04 -2.43
CA TRP A 392 32.85 -18.26 -2.23
C TRP A 392 34.06 -19.17 -1.95
N PRO A 393 35.25 -18.82 -2.51
CA PRO A 393 36.49 -19.48 -2.08
C PRO A 393 36.83 -19.14 -0.63
N LYS A 394 37.68 -19.93 -0.01
CA LYS A 394 38.20 -19.59 1.32
C LYS A 394 39.07 -18.34 1.25
N GLY A 395 38.93 -17.43 2.21
CA GLY A 395 39.70 -16.20 2.31
C GLY A 395 38.84 -14.94 2.37
N GLU A 396 39.46 -13.79 2.15
CA GLU A 396 38.79 -12.50 2.13
C GLU A 396 37.87 -12.38 0.90
N ARG A 397 36.76 -11.67 1.07
CA ARG A 397 35.79 -11.39 -0.02
C ARG A 397 36.11 -10.03 -0.62
N GLU A 398 36.27 -9.97 -1.91
CA GLU A 398 36.48 -8.73 -2.66
C GLU A 398 35.26 -7.81 -2.51
N PRO A 399 35.44 -6.52 -2.13
CA PRO A 399 34.35 -5.58 -1.91
C PRO A 399 33.35 -5.51 -3.08
N ALA A 400 33.84 -5.39 -4.30
CA ALA A 400 33.03 -5.35 -5.51
C ALA A 400 32.13 -6.58 -5.67
N ALA A 401 32.68 -7.77 -5.42
CA ALA A 401 31.91 -9.01 -5.50
C ALA A 401 30.88 -9.13 -4.36
N VAL A 402 31.12 -8.57 -3.18
CA VAL A 402 30.14 -8.51 -2.10
C VAL A 402 28.97 -7.62 -2.46
N VAL A 403 29.22 -6.43 -3.04
CA VAL A 403 28.17 -5.54 -3.53
C VAL A 403 27.29 -6.22 -4.58
N ARG A 404 27.91 -6.89 -5.55
CA ARG A 404 27.17 -7.63 -6.59
C ARG A 404 26.32 -8.75 -5.98
N ALA A 405 26.89 -9.55 -5.06
CA ALA A 405 26.17 -10.63 -4.39
C ALA A 405 24.98 -10.11 -3.55
N LEU A 406 25.12 -8.94 -2.91
CA LEU A 406 24.03 -8.30 -2.18
C LEU A 406 22.84 -7.99 -3.10
N LEU A 407 23.08 -7.25 -4.19
CA LEU A 407 21.99 -6.83 -5.09
C LEU A 407 21.37 -8.02 -5.82
N GLU A 408 22.16 -8.93 -6.34
CA GLU A 408 21.66 -10.15 -6.96
C GLU A 408 20.86 -10.99 -5.95
N GLY A 409 21.32 -11.09 -4.70
CA GLY A 409 20.62 -11.80 -3.64
C GLY A 409 19.29 -11.17 -3.25
N GLN A 410 19.20 -9.83 -3.19
CA GLN A 410 17.94 -9.12 -2.93
C GLN A 410 16.93 -9.38 -4.06
N PHE A 411 17.32 -9.25 -5.32
CA PHE A 411 16.40 -9.42 -6.45
C PHE A 411 16.06 -10.88 -6.73
N LEU A 412 16.94 -11.82 -6.42
CA LEU A 412 16.62 -13.25 -6.41
C LEU A 412 15.59 -13.58 -5.33
N ASN A 413 15.72 -12.99 -4.13
CA ASN A 413 14.70 -13.12 -3.09
C ASN A 413 13.33 -12.65 -3.61
N MET A 414 13.26 -11.46 -4.20
CA MET A 414 12.01 -10.93 -4.76
C MET A 414 11.43 -11.85 -5.83
N LYS A 415 12.25 -12.34 -6.75
CA LYS A 415 11.83 -13.22 -7.84
C LYS A 415 11.30 -14.57 -7.34
N VAL A 416 12.00 -15.21 -6.40
CA VAL A 416 11.61 -16.49 -5.81
C VAL A 416 10.33 -16.33 -5.00
N SER A 417 10.29 -15.32 -4.13
CA SER A 417 9.17 -15.07 -3.23
C SER A 417 7.90 -14.54 -3.91
N SER A 418 7.98 -14.15 -5.18
CA SER A 418 6.81 -13.72 -5.97
C SER A 418 6.23 -14.82 -6.89
N ARG A 419 6.78 -16.01 -6.91
CA ARG A 419 6.32 -17.10 -7.81
C ARG A 419 4.88 -17.54 -7.56
N TRP A 420 4.44 -17.50 -6.32
CA TRP A 420 3.08 -17.89 -5.94
C TRP A 420 2.00 -17.03 -6.60
N LEU A 421 2.34 -15.82 -7.07
CA LEU A 421 1.43 -14.94 -7.80
C LEU A 421 0.86 -15.60 -9.06
N GLY A 422 1.60 -16.56 -9.66
CA GLY A 422 1.21 -17.23 -10.89
C GLY A 422 1.13 -16.29 -12.11
N VAL A 423 1.76 -15.10 -12.00
CA VAL A 423 1.86 -14.11 -13.06
C VAL A 423 3.33 -13.96 -13.44
N SER A 424 3.63 -14.13 -14.73
CA SER A 424 4.96 -13.84 -15.26
C SER A 424 5.08 -12.36 -15.56
N PRO A 425 6.09 -11.65 -15.03
CA PRO A 425 6.34 -10.26 -15.42
C PRO A 425 6.62 -10.15 -16.92
N GLU A 426 6.01 -9.16 -17.57
CA GLU A 426 6.33 -8.72 -18.93
C GLU A 426 7.17 -7.46 -18.91
N THR A 427 6.96 -6.63 -17.90
CA THR A 427 7.74 -5.43 -17.61
C THR A 427 7.75 -5.13 -16.11
N ILE A 428 8.82 -4.51 -15.64
CA ILE A 428 8.94 -4.06 -14.24
C ILE A 428 9.10 -2.55 -14.22
N TYR A 429 8.30 -1.90 -13.38
CA TYR A 429 8.45 -0.48 -13.05
C TYR A 429 9.20 -0.34 -11.72
N LEU A 430 10.27 0.44 -11.72
CA LEU A 430 11.00 0.80 -10.50
C LEU A 430 10.60 2.18 -10.02
N THR A 431 10.36 2.28 -8.72
CA THR A 431 10.13 3.54 -8.02
C THR A 431 10.95 3.59 -6.72
N GLY A 432 10.87 4.70 -5.99
CA GLY A 432 11.65 4.91 -4.78
C GLY A 432 13.06 5.45 -5.03
N GLY A 433 13.78 5.75 -3.96
CA GLY A 433 15.06 6.47 -4.02
C GLY A 433 16.14 5.78 -4.86
N ALA A 434 16.27 4.47 -4.74
CA ALA A 434 17.29 3.70 -5.46
C ALA A 434 16.93 3.40 -6.92
N SER A 435 15.71 3.69 -7.38
CA SER A 435 15.29 3.49 -8.78
C SER A 435 16.06 4.37 -9.78
N LYS A 436 16.70 5.44 -9.30
CA LYS A 436 17.54 6.33 -10.11
C LYS A 436 18.86 5.70 -10.54
N ASN A 437 19.25 4.61 -9.89
CA ASN A 437 20.50 3.91 -10.18
C ASN A 437 20.32 2.95 -11.35
N THR A 438 20.99 3.25 -12.47
CA THR A 438 20.88 2.46 -13.71
C THR A 438 21.48 1.06 -13.58
N GLY A 439 22.51 0.89 -12.77
CA GLY A 439 23.13 -0.42 -12.49
C GLY A 439 22.19 -1.34 -11.70
N ILE A 440 21.44 -0.77 -10.75
CA ILE A 440 20.39 -1.49 -10.03
C ILE A 440 19.27 -1.88 -11.01
N ALA A 441 18.78 -0.94 -11.84
CA ALA A 441 17.76 -1.23 -12.83
C ALA A 441 18.20 -2.34 -13.82
N GLN A 442 19.47 -2.32 -14.26
CA GLN A 442 20.03 -3.36 -15.10
C GLN A 442 20.11 -4.72 -14.39
N THR A 443 20.46 -4.72 -13.10
CA THR A 443 20.50 -5.97 -12.32
C THR A 443 19.11 -6.57 -12.17
N VAL A 444 18.07 -5.75 -11.91
CA VAL A 444 16.67 -6.22 -11.89
C VAL A 444 16.27 -6.80 -13.25
N ALA A 445 16.57 -6.08 -14.35
CA ALA A 445 16.24 -6.55 -15.70
C ALA A 445 16.88 -7.92 -15.99
N ASP A 446 18.15 -8.09 -15.66
CA ASP A 446 18.88 -9.35 -15.90
C ASP A 446 18.37 -10.50 -15.02
N VAL A 447 18.08 -10.24 -13.73
CA VAL A 447 17.57 -11.26 -12.80
C VAL A 447 16.17 -11.73 -13.19
N PHE A 448 15.28 -10.81 -13.54
CA PHE A 448 13.90 -11.15 -13.91
C PHE A 448 13.77 -11.55 -15.41
N GLY A 449 14.71 -11.15 -16.24
CA GLY A 449 14.71 -11.47 -17.68
C GLY A 449 13.70 -10.63 -18.48
N VAL A 450 13.31 -9.45 -18.00
CA VAL A 450 12.28 -8.59 -18.61
C VAL A 450 12.75 -7.12 -18.63
N PRO A 451 12.17 -6.28 -19.52
CA PRO A 451 12.44 -4.84 -19.52
C PRO A 451 12.10 -4.20 -18.18
N VAL A 452 12.94 -3.25 -17.77
CA VAL A 452 12.76 -2.48 -16.54
C VAL A 452 12.77 -0.99 -16.88
N SER A 453 11.78 -0.25 -16.40
CA SER A 453 11.68 1.19 -16.58
C SER A 453 11.52 1.89 -15.23
N ARG A 454 12.05 3.10 -15.10
CA ARG A 454 11.76 3.93 -13.94
C ARG A 454 10.42 4.64 -14.13
N LEU A 455 9.64 4.65 -13.06
CA LEU A 455 8.39 5.39 -13.00
C LEU A 455 8.48 6.41 -11.87
N SER A 456 8.39 7.69 -12.21
CA SER A 456 8.36 8.79 -11.26
C SER A 456 6.95 9.37 -11.22
N VAL A 457 6.10 8.81 -10.39
CA VAL A 457 4.74 9.30 -10.17
C VAL A 457 4.61 9.75 -8.72
N PRO A 458 4.92 11.02 -8.41
CA PRO A 458 4.59 11.57 -7.11
C PRO A 458 3.07 11.52 -6.91
N GLY A 459 2.63 11.21 -5.70
CA GLY A 459 1.19 11.13 -5.42
C GLY A 459 0.45 10.01 -6.15
N SER A 460 1.10 8.87 -6.42
CA SER A 460 0.51 7.74 -7.16
C SER A 460 -0.84 7.27 -6.60
N ALA A 461 -1.06 7.36 -5.28
CA ALA A 461 -2.33 6.98 -4.66
C ALA A 461 -3.47 7.95 -5.04
N ALA A 462 -3.22 9.27 -4.96
CA ALA A 462 -4.18 10.28 -5.39
C ALA A 462 -4.42 10.22 -6.91
N LEU A 463 -3.37 10.03 -7.72
CA LEU A 463 -3.51 9.85 -9.15
C LEU A 463 -4.34 8.61 -9.48
N GLY A 464 -4.05 7.47 -8.85
CA GLY A 464 -4.83 6.24 -9.02
C GLY A 464 -6.30 6.41 -8.62
N ALA A 465 -6.56 7.17 -7.57
CA ALA A 465 -7.92 7.52 -7.17
C ALA A 465 -8.63 8.37 -8.24
N ALA A 466 -7.97 9.38 -8.81
CA ALA A 466 -8.52 10.19 -9.91
C ALA A 466 -8.78 9.34 -11.16
N MET A 467 -7.85 8.45 -11.54
CA MET A 467 -8.03 7.52 -12.67
C MET A 467 -9.22 6.59 -12.44
N ARG A 468 -9.45 6.11 -11.22
CA ARG A 468 -10.62 5.30 -10.86
C ARG A 468 -11.94 6.08 -11.03
N ALA A 469 -11.95 7.35 -10.58
CA ALA A 469 -13.10 8.23 -10.76
C ALA A 469 -13.40 8.45 -12.24
N ALA A 470 -12.36 8.71 -13.06
CA ALA A 470 -12.49 8.86 -14.51
C ALA A 470 -13.02 7.58 -15.19
N ASN A 471 -12.52 6.42 -14.79
CA ASN A 471 -13.00 5.15 -15.34
C ASN A 471 -14.47 4.88 -14.96
N ALA A 472 -14.81 5.01 -13.67
CA ALA A 472 -16.16 4.67 -13.17
C ALA A 472 -17.25 5.61 -13.64
N VAL A 473 -16.95 6.92 -13.80
CA VAL A 473 -17.96 7.96 -14.09
C VAL A 473 -17.89 8.44 -15.54
N CYS A 474 -16.68 8.66 -16.07
CA CYS A 474 -16.52 9.15 -17.45
C CYS A 474 -16.41 8.00 -18.46
N GLY A 475 -16.29 6.74 -18.01
CA GLY A 475 -16.21 5.57 -18.90
C GLY A 475 -14.89 5.45 -19.67
N ILE A 476 -13.84 6.16 -19.24
CA ILE A 476 -12.53 6.11 -19.88
C ILE A 476 -11.87 4.77 -19.55
N SER A 477 -11.34 4.10 -20.57
CA SER A 477 -10.73 2.79 -20.37
C SER A 477 -9.44 2.87 -19.54
N VAL A 478 -9.16 1.80 -18.79
CA VAL A 478 -7.92 1.69 -17.99
C VAL A 478 -6.69 1.88 -18.87
N ASP A 479 -6.67 1.30 -20.08
CA ASP A 479 -5.55 1.44 -21.01
C ASP A 479 -5.31 2.89 -21.44
N SER A 480 -6.39 3.64 -21.71
CA SER A 480 -6.27 5.06 -22.06
C SER A 480 -5.73 5.87 -20.90
N LEU A 481 -6.21 5.62 -19.67
CA LEU A 481 -5.75 6.32 -18.47
C LEU A 481 -4.29 5.99 -18.16
N GLU A 482 -3.89 4.72 -18.21
CA GLU A 482 -2.49 4.34 -18.00
C GLU A 482 -1.57 4.92 -19.08
N ALA A 483 -2.03 4.96 -20.34
CA ALA A 483 -1.28 5.56 -21.44
C ALA A 483 -1.13 7.08 -21.29
N ALA A 484 -2.10 7.77 -20.73
CA ALA A 484 -2.06 9.20 -20.51
C ALA A 484 -1.17 9.57 -19.30
N PHE A 485 -1.37 8.89 -18.15
CA PHE A 485 -0.86 9.37 -16.87
C PHE A 485 0.28 8.54 -16.25
N CYS A 486 0.54 7.31 -16.75
CA CYS A 486 1.50 6.39 -16.13
C CYS A 486 2.68 6.08 -17.07
N GLN A 487 3.22 7.11 -17.75
CA GLN A 487 4.34 6.91 -18.65
C GLN A 487 5.67 6.76 -17.91
N PRO A 488 6.49 5.75 -18.26
CA PRO A 488 7.86 5.67 -17.74
C PRO A 488 8.69 6.91 -18.07
N ASP A 489 9.64 7.21 -17.19
CA ASP A 489 10.59 8.29 -17.43
C ASP A 489 11.33 8.07 -18.75
N SER A 490 11.38 9.10 -19.60
CA SER A 490 12.01 9.03 -20.91
C SER A 490 13.46 8.53 -20.81
N GLY A 491 13.81 7.54 -21.62
CA GLY A 491 15.17 6.97 -21.68
C GLY A 491 15.58 6.14 -20.47
N SER A 492 14.66 5.84 -19.54
CA SER A 492 14.96 5.05 -18.34
C SER A 492 14.88 3.53 -18.56
N THR A 493 14.32 3.09 -19.67
CA THR A 493 14.11 1.66 -19.95
C THR A 493 15.42 0.95 -20.23
N VAL A 494 15.69 -0.12 -19.49
CA VAL A 494 16.80 -1.04 -19.71
C VAL A 494 16.28 -2.41 -20.11
N GLN A 495 16.97 -3.05 -21.05
CA GLN A 495 16.67 -4.42 -21.48
C GLN A 495 17.55 -5.42 -20.72
N PRO A 496 17.10 -6.64 -20.45
CA PRO A 496 17.96 -7.69 -19.94
C PRO A 496 19.10 -7.95 -20.93
N ARG A 497 20.31 -8.13 -20.41
CA ARG A 497 21.49 -8.42 -21.25
C ARG A 497 21.38 -9.82 -21.85
N GLU A 498 21.82 -9.97 -23.07
CA GLU A 498 21.80 -11.24 -23.80
C GLU A 498 22.63 -12.30 -23.06
N GLY A 499 22.10 -13.52 -22.94
CA GLY A 499 22.77 -14.65 -22.29
C GLY A 499 22.69 -14.68 -20.76
N THR A 500 22.09 -13.68 -20.11
CA THR A 500 22.01 -13.62 -18.62
C THR A 500 21.02 -14.61 -18.03
N GLY A 501 19.98 -15.01 -18.76
CA GLY A 501 18.91 -15.90 -18.28
C GLY A 501 19.46 -17.20 -17.66
N LYS A 502 20.32 -17.93 -18.39
CA LYS A 502 20.92 -19.17 -17.89
C LYS A 502 21.80 -18.95 -16.65
N ILE A 503 22.53 -17.84 -16.61
CA ILE A 503 23.40 -17.50 -15.47
C ILE A 503 22.55 -17.33 -14.20
N TYR A 504 21.42 -16.60 -14.32
CA TYR A 504 20.55 -16.37 -13.17
C TYR A 504 19.69 -17.57 -12.81
N GLU A 505 19.32 -18.44 -13.76
CA GLU A 505 18.70 -19.73 -13.44
C GLU A 505 19.62 -20.61 -12.57
N GLU A 506 20.90 -20.70 -12.91
CA GLU A 506 21.89 -21.45 -12.13
C GLU A 506 22.16 -20.80 -10.75
N LEU A 507 22.24 -19.47 -10.70
CA LEU A 507 22.47 -18.73 -9.44
C LEU A 507 21.27 -18.84 -8.51
N GLU A 508 20.06 -18.78 -9.06
CA GLU A 508 18.81 -18.93 -8.34
C GLU A 508 18.69 -20.31 -7.66
N GLN A 509 19.04 -21.38 -8.38
CA GLN A 509 19.08 -22.74 -7.79
C GLN A 509 20.04 -22.83 -6.60
N LYS A 510 21.22 -22.21 -6.72
CA LYS A 510 22.19 -22.14 -5.62
C LYS A 510 21.66 -21.28 -4.46
N TRP A 511 20.98 -20.16 -4.76
CA TRP A 511 20.40 -19.27 -3.78
C TRP A 511 19.31 -19.97 -2.96
N VAL A 512 18.38 -20.69 -3.62
CA VAL A 512 17.33 -21.48 -2.97
C VAL A 512 17.94 -22.61 -2.13
N SER A 513 18.95 -23.31 -2.64
CA SER A 513 19.63 -24.36 -1.87
C SER A 513 20.30 -23.79 -0.61
N ALA A 514 20.98 -22.66 -0.74
CA ALA A 514 21.60 -21.98 0.41
C ALA A 514 20.57 -21.48 1.43
N LEU A 515 19.39 -21.03 0.94
CA LEU A 515 18.28 -20.61 1.80
C LEU A 515 17.79 -21.76 2.68
N HIS A 516 17.50 -22.92 2.08
CA HIS A 516 17.01 -24.09 2.83
C HIS A 516 18.09 -24.70 3.74
N GLU A 517 19.36 -24.64 3.35
CA GLU A 517 20.47 -25.06 4.20
C GLU A 517 20.61 -24.15 5.44
N ALA A 518 20.52 -22.83 5.25
CA ALA A 518 20.65 -21.86 6.32
C ALA A 518 19.42 -21.79 7.23
N PHE A 519 18.23 -22.01 6.66
CA PHE A 519 16.93 -21.88 7.33
C PHE A 519 16.03 -23.11 7.07
N PRO A 520 16.36 -24.27 7.64
CA PRO A 520 15.69 -25.55 7.33
C PRO A 520 14.24 -25.64 7.79
N LEU A 521 13.74 -24.66 8.54
CA LEU A 521 12.34 -24.60 8.95
C LEU A 521 11.43 -23.91 7.91
N LEU A 522 12.00 -23.26 6.89
CA LEU A 522 11.22 -22.76 5.78
C LEU A 522 10.66 -23.95 4.98
N LYS A 523 9.36 -23.89 4.67
CA LYS A 523 8.70 -24.87 3.82
C LYS A 523 8.92 -24.50 2.33
N ASP A 524 8.96 -25.52 1.49
CA ASP A 524 9.03 -25.35 0.03
C ASP A 524 7.76 -24.72 -0.54
#